data_e042d2bbd9d8d9abbc3eae6dadb03540
#
_entry.id   e042d2bbd9d8d9abbc3eae6dadb03540
#
_cell.length_a   1.000
_cell.length_b   1.000
_cell.length_c   1.000
_cell.angle_alpha   90.00
_cell.angle_beta   90.00
_cell.angle_gamma   90.00
#
_symmetry.space_group_name_H-M   'P 1'
#
loop_
_entity.id
_entity.type
_entity.pdbx_description
1 polymer ?
#
loop_
_entity_poly.entity_id
_entity_poly.type
_entity_poly.pdbx_seq_one_letter_code
_entity_poly.pdbx_strand_id
1 'polypeptide(L)'
;LKLISAEAVQTYAKPPFRYNDATLVKRMEELGIGRPSTYATIIETIQKVKYVEKGSVAGQKRDTAVLTLKNGMVTERQKSEMYGAETQRFLPTDLGYITNDFLVAHFPSILSYDFTAHEEEQFDKIAVGRADWSETVDHFYKTLKPLLSSIPSGKVEGRLLGEDPETGLPVIAKISKIGPCVQIGDSAKEKPKFASLKKGQSIYSITLNDALELFRNSLPLSLGEYEGKEVTVGEGKYGPYVHYDKLFISIPRGTDPMSLKLAEAIAMIEEKQQRATPIRAWK
;
A
#
# COMPACT_ATOMS: atom_id res chain seq x y z
N LEU A 1 -44.46 -40.76 9.54
CA LEU A 1 -43.22 -40.34 8.90
C LEU A 1 -42.06 -41.04 9.60
N LYS A 2 -41.11 -41.63 8.83
CA LYS A 2 -39.91 -42.26 9.35
C LYS A 2 -38.71 -41.43 8.88
N LEU A 3 -37.88 -40.99 9.83
CA LEU A 3 -36.62 -40.28 9.51
C LEU A 3 -35.63 -41.27 8.87
N ILE A 4 -35.20 -41.01 7.64
CA ILE A 4 -34.25 -41.83 6.90
C ILE A 4 -32.80 -41.34 7.14
N SER A 5 -32.61 -40.01 7.07
CA SER A 5 -31.35 -39.37 7.36
C SER A 5 -31.56 -37.90 7.70
N ALA A 6 -30.62 -37.30 8.42
CA ALA A 6 -30.54 -35.86 8.64
C ALA A 6 -29.07 -35.41 8.47
N GLU A 7 -28.86 -34.22 7.95
CA GLU A 7 -27.54 -33.64 7.79
C GLU A 7 -27.48 -32.25 8.43
N ALA A 8 -26.48 -31.99 9.25
CA ALA A 8 -26.19 -30.71 9.83
C ALA A 8 -24.83 -30.22 9.29
N VAL A 9 -24.83 -29.04 8.68
CA VAL A 9 -23.64 -28.45 8.08
C VAL A 9 -23.22 -27.20 8.86
N GLN A 10 -22.00 -27.16 9.30
CA GLN A 10 -21.45 -25.94 9.89
C GLN A 10 -21.43 -24.82 8.84
N THR A 11 -21.98 -23.68 9.21
CA THR A 11 -21.97 -22.48 8.36
C THR A 11 -21.40 -21.28 9.11
N TYR A 12 -20.94 -20.29 8.38
CA TYR A 12 -20.39 -19.06 8.93
C TYR A 12 -21.14 -17.86 8.38
N ALA A 13 -21.30 -16.83 9.20
CA ALA A 13 -21.81 -15.55 8.74
C ALA A 13 -20.85 -14.96 7.69
N LYS A 14 -21.41 -14.50 6.57
CA LYS A 14 -20.62 -13.86 5.52
C LYS A 14 -20.45 -12.38 5.85
N PRO A 15 -19.22 -11.84 5.85
CA PRO A 15 -19.02 -10.40 5.95
C PRO A 15 -19.65 -9.70 4.73
N PRO A 16 -19.99 -8.40 4.84
CA PRO A 16 -20.44 -7.63 3.69
C PRO A 16 -19.32 -7.59 2.64
N PHE A 17 -19.71 -7.67 1.37
CA PHE A 17 -18.76 -7.54 0.26
C PHE A 17 -18.23 -6.12 0.17
N ARG A 18 -17.00 -5.97 -0.31
CA ARG A 18 -16.47 -4.67 -0.71
C ARG A 18 -17.31 -4.06 -1.81
N TYR A 19 -17.27 -2.74 -1.92
CA TYR A 19 -18.05 -2.02 -2.93
C TYR A 19 -17.51 -2.28 -4.34
N ASN A 20 -18.42 -2.27 -5.29
CA ASN A 20 -18.19 -2.01 -6.71
C ASN A 20 -18.90 -0.70 -7.09
N ASP A 21 -18.82 -0.27 -8.35
CA ASP A 21 -19.41 0.98 -8.80
C ASP A 21 -20.90 1.07 -8.41
N ALA A 22 -21.70 0.06 -8.73
CA ALA A 22 -23.15 0.06 -8.48
C ALA A 22 -23.49 0.09 -6.97
N THR A 23 -22.81 -0.73 -6.17
CA THR A 23 -23.07 -0.78 -4.72
C THR A 23 -22.54 0.43 -3.98
N LEU A 24 -21.48 1.09 -4.48
CA LEU A 24 -20.99 2.35 -3.92
C LEU A 24 -21.95 3.49 -4.24
N VAL A 25 -22.43 3.62 -5.48
CA VAL A 25 -23.47 4.60 -5.85
C VAL A 25 -24.72 4.43 -4.98
N LYS A 26 -25.22 3.20 -4.87
CA LYS A 26 -26.37 2.92 -4.00
C LYS A 26 -26.12 3.36 -2.55
N ARG A 27 -24.94 3.12 -2.02
CA ARG A 27 -24.60 3.51 -0.65
C ARG A 27 -24.48 5.03 -0.49
N MET A 28 -23.93 5.73 -1.48
CA MET A 28 -23.86 7.19 -1.50
C MET A 28 -25.28 7.79 -1.53
N GLU A 29 -26.16 7.24 -2.36
CA GLU A 29 -27.56 7.64 -2.43
C GLU A 29 -28.30 7.46 -1.09
N GLU A 30 -28.15 6.28 -0.45
CA GLU A 30 -28.72 6.00 0.86
C GLU A 30 -28.25 6.96 1.96
N LEU A 31 -27.01 7.46 1.85
CA LEU A 31 -26.40 8.38 2.81
C LEU A 31 -26.60 9.86 2.43
N GLY A 32 -27.22 10.16 1.30
CA GLY A 32 -27.37 11.53 0.82
C GLY A 32 -26.07 12.20 0.36
N ILE A 33 -25.03 11.40 0.05
CA ILE A 33 -23.71 11.88 -0.37
C ILE A 33 -23.66 12.00 -1.90
N GLY A 34 -23.52 13.22 -2.41
CA GLY A 34 -23.54 13.50 -3.85
C GLY A 34 -24.94 13.49 -4.45
N ARG A 35 -24.99 13.60 -5.76
CA ARG A 35 -26.21 13.64 -6.57
C ARG A 35 -25.99 12.77 -7.82
N PRO A 36 -27.05 12.40 -8.57
CA PRO A 36 -26.91 11.59 -9.79
C PRO A 36 -25.87 12.14 -10.78
N SER A 37 -25.73 13.45 -10.86
CA SER A 37 -24.75 14.13 -11.73
C SER A 37 -23.30 14.02 -11.24
N THR A 38 -23.05 13.72 -9.96
CA THR A 38 -21.71 13.72 -9.36
C THR A 38 -21.18 12.34 -8.97
N TYR A 39 -22.02 11.30 -8.87
CA TYR A 39 -21.59 9.98 -8.44
C TYR A 39 -20.43 9.42 -9.29
N ALA A 40 -20.56 9.50 -10.61
CA ALA A 40 -19.53 8.98 -11.51
C ALA A 40 -18.19 9.73 -11.33
N THR A 41 -18.25 11.06 -11.23
CA THR A 41 -17.07 11.92 -11.04
C THR A 41 -16.38 11.63 -9.70
N ILE A 42 -17.13 11.43 -8.62
CA ILE A 42 -16.58 11.07 -7.31
C ILE A 42 -15.82 9.73 -7.40
N ILE A 43 -16.45 8.71 -7.99
CA ILE A 43 -15.85 7.38 -8.14
C ILE A 43 -14.60 7.42 -9.04
N GLU A 44 -14.63 8.20 -10.12
CA GLU A 44 -13.46 8.41 -10.97
C GLU A 44 -12.34 9.12 -10.21
N THR A 45 -12.68 10.16 -9.43
CA THR A 45 -11.71 10.96 -8.69
C THR A 45 -10.95 10.12 -7.65
N ILE A 46 -11.64 9.32 -6.83
CA ILE A 46 -10.97 8.49 -5.80
C ILE A 46 -10.05 7.43 -6.40
N GLN A 47 -10.34 6.96 -7.63
CA GLN A 47 -9.45 6.06 -8.38
C GLN A 47 -8.26 6.82 -9.01
N LYS A 48 -8.52 7.99 -9.60
CA LYS A 48 -7.50 8.86 -10.22
C LYS A 48 -6.44 9.31 -9.21
N VAL A 49 -6.85 9.70 -8.01
CA VAL A 49 -5.94 10.07 -6.91
C VAL A 49 -5.39 8.86 -6.17
N LYS A 50 -5.73 7.64 -6.61
CA LYS A 50 -5.28 6.36 -6.05
C LYS A 50 -5.58 6.17 -4.57
N TYR A 51 -6.71 6.65 -4.11
CA TYR A 51 -7.21 6.28 -2.78
C TYR A 51 -7.78 4.87 -2.76
N VAL A 52 -8.35 4.45 -3.88
CA VAL A 52 -8.82 3.08 -4.13
C VAL A 52 -8.38 2.61 -5.51
N GLU A 53 -8.28 1.31 -5.68
CA GLU A 53 -8.07 0.65 -6.98
C GLU A 53 -9.06 -0.50 -7.16
N LYS A 54 -9.40 -0.82 -8.41
CA LYS A 54 -10.21 -2.01 -8.71
C LYS A 54 -9.32 -3.24 -8.73
N GLY A 55 -9.71 -4.24 -7.95
CA GLY A 55 -8.94 -5.46 -7.83
C GLY A 55 -9.80 -6.67 -7.50
N SER A 56 -9.12 -7.79 -7.31
CA SER A 56 -9.72 -9.05 -6.90
C SER A 56 -8.99 -9.57 -5.67
N VAL A 57 -9.75 -10.15 -4.75
CA VAL A 57 -9.22 -10.82 -3.56
C VAL A 57 -9.33 -12.31 -3.77
N ALA A 58 -8.22 -13.02 -3.61
CA ALA A 58 -8.21 -14.47 -3.69
C ALA A 58 -8.99 -15.07 -2.52
N GLY A 59 -9.79 -16.11 -2.80
CA GLY A 59 -10.45 -16.87 -1.75
C GLY A 59 -9.45 -17.68 -0.93
N GLN A 60 -9.85 -17.97 0.29
CA GLN A 60 -9.12 -18.84 1.19
C GLN A 60 -9.90 -20.15 1.38
N LYS A 61 -9.18 -21.26 1.58
CA LYS A 61 -9.80 -22.54 1.95
C LYS A 61 -10.07 -22.56 3.45
N ARG A 62 -11.22 -23.08 3.83
CA ARG A 62 -11.52 -23.47 5.21
C ARG A 62 -12.24 -24.80 5.24
N ASP A 63 -12.11 -25.52 6.32
CA ASP A 63 -12.83 -26.76 6.53
C ASP A 63 -14.06 -26.49 7.40
N THR A 64 -15.18 -27.14 7.02
CA THR A 64 -16.46 -27.07 7.70
C THR A 64 -16.86 -28.47 8.13
N ALA A 65 -17.37 -28.62 9.35
CA ALA A 65 -17.88 -29.91 9.85
C ALA A 65 -19.27 -30.20 9.24
N VAL A 66 -19.46 -31.43 8.84
CA VAL A 66 -20.72 -31.97 8.36
C VAL A 66 -21.07 -33.19 9.19
N LEU A 67 -22.14 -33.10 9.95
CA LEU A 67 -22.67 -34.20 10.74
C LEU A 67 -23.81 -34.89 9.97
N THR A 68 -23.76 -36.20 9.81
CA THR A 68 -24.77 -36.96 9.12
C THR A 68 -25.34 -38.03 10.09
N LEU A 69 -26.63 -37.95 10.38
CA LEU A 69 -27.36 -38.99 11.09
C LEU A 69 -27.97 -39.94 10.05
N LYS A 70 -27.61 -41.22 10.10
CA LYS A 70 -28.21 -42.29 9.27
C LYS A 70 -28.26 -43.58 10.06
N ASN A 71 -29.39 -44.27 10.00
CA ASN A 71 -29.62 -45.54 10.72
C ASN A 71 -29.28 -45.45 12.23
N GLY A 72 -29.61 -44.34 12.88
CA GLY A 72 -29.35 -44.14 14.31
C GLY A 72 -27.87 -43.80 14.66
N MET A 73 -26.99 -43.76 13.70
CA MET A 73 -25.56 -43.40 13.90
C MET A 73 -25.24 -42.02 13.35
N VAL A 74 -24.49 -41.22 14.12
CA VAL A 74 -23.95 -39.93 13.70
C VAL A 74 -22.54 -40.14 13.23
N THR A 75 -22.23 -39.64 12.01
CA THR A 75 -20.89 -39.61 11.45
C THR A 75 -20.49 -38.13 11.18
N GLU A 76 -19.26 -37.81 11.45
CA GLU A 76 -18.68 -36.49 11.15
C GLU A 76 -17.71 -36.59 9.98
N ARG A 77 -17.79 -35.63 9.07
CA ARG A 77 -16.83 -35.44 7.98
C ARG A 77 -16.42 -33.98 7.84
N GLN A 78 -15.23 -33.75 7.39
CA GLN A 78 -14.76 -32.43 7.00
C GLN A 78 -15.07 -32.18 5.53
N LYS A 79 -15.56 -30.98 5.22
CA LYS A 79 -15.79 -30.48 3.86
C LYS A 79 -15.02 -29.18 3.67
N SER A 80 -14.10 -29.15 2.71
CA SER A 80 -13.41 -27.91 2.36
C SER A 80 -14.29 -27.02 1.48
N GLU A 81 -14.35 -25.75 1.80
CA GLU A 81 -14.98 -24.72 0.98
C GLU A 81 -14.05 -23.53 0.74
N MET A 82 -14.26 -22.83 -0.37
CA MET A 82 -13.60 -21.55 -0.64
C MET A 82 -14.46 -20.41 -0.11
N TYR A 83 -13.84 -19.46 0.62
CA TYR A 83 -14.54 -18.28 1.13
C TYR A 83 -13.74 -17.00 0.86
N GLY A 84 -14.42 -15.85 0.89
CA GLY A 84 -13.81 -14.53 0.80
C GLY A 84 -13.26 -14.14 -0.57
N ALA A 85 -13.48 -14.95 -1.63
CA ALA A 85 -13.13 -14.55 -2.99
C ALA A 85 -14.03 -13.39 -3.45
N GLU A 86 -13.42 -12.33 -3.97
CA GLU A 86 -14.12 -11.18 -4.53
C GLU A 86 -13.43 -10.76 -5.84
N THR A 87 -14.22 -10.32 -6.82
CA THR A 87 -13.72 -9.86 -8.11
C THR A 87 -14.25 -8.46 -8.42
N GLN A 88 -13.44 -7.63 -9.08
CA GLN A 88 -13.82 -6.29 -9.51
C GLN A 88 -14.41 -5.42 -8.38
N ARG A 89 -13.71 -5.38 -7.24
CA ARG A 89 -14.09 -4.59 -6.07
C ARG A 89 -13.13 -3.42 -5.87
N PHE A 90 -13.60 -2.37 -5.23
CA PHE A 90 -12.74 -1.29 -4.77
C PHE A 90 -11.92 -1.75 -3.56
N LEU A 91 -10.62 -1.70 -3.70
CA LEU A 91 -9.64 -2.00 -2.66
C LEU A 91 -8.97 -0.68 -2.25
N PRO A 92 -9.04 -0.28 -0.97
CA PRO A 92 -8.29 0.87 -0.48
C PRO A 92 -6.80 0.64 -0.65
N THR A 93 -6.09 1.69 -1.05
CA THR A 93 -4.62 1.71 -1.11
C THR A 93 -4.03 2.20 0.22
N ASP A 94 -2.73 2.05 0.42
CA ASP A 94 -2.04 2.62 1.58
C ASP A 94 -2.23 4.14 1.65
N LEU A 95 -2.19 4.82 0.50
CA LEU A 95 -2.46 6.26 0.44
C LEU A 95 -3.89 6.58 0.88
N GLY A 96 -4.87 5.77 0.46
CA GLY A 96 -6.26 5.91 0.87
C GLY A 96 -6.44 5.77 2.38
N TYR A 97 -5.84 4.76 2.98
CA TYR A 97 -5.89 4.57 4.43
C TYR A 97 -5.26 5.72 5.20
N ILE A 98 -4.01 6.11 4.87
CA ILE A 98 -3.32 7.22 5.55
C ILE A 98 -4.11 8.52 5.43
N THR A 99 -4.62 8.82 4.23
CA THR A 99 -5.41 10.03 4.01
C THR A 99 -6.68 9.99 4.86
N ASN A 100 -7.38 8.84 4.88
CA ASN A 100 -8.57 8.66 5.70
C ASN A 100 -8.27 8.84 7.18
N ASP A 101 -7.25 8.18 7.71
CA ASP A 101 -6.87 8.23 9.12
C ASP A 101 -6.48 9.66 9.55
N PHE A 102 -5.71 10.35 8.71
CA PHE A 102 -5.37 11.76 8.92
C PHE A 102 -6.61 12.65 8.97
N LEU A 103 -7.50 12.49 8.00
CA LEU A 103 -8.72 13.30 7.92
C LEU A 103 -9.68 13.00 9.09
N VAL A 104 -9.85 11.74 9.46
CA VAL A 104 -10.68 11.36 10.62
C VAL A 104 -10.11 11.92 11.92
N ALA A 105 -8.79 11.91 12.08
CA ALA A 105 -8.14 12.44 13.30
C ALA A 105 -8.25 13.96 13.41
N HIS A 106 -8.16 14.69 12.29
CA HIS A 106 -8.09 16.17 12.32
C HIS A 106 -9.37 16.88 11.90
N PHE A 107 -10.26 16.21 11.15
CA PHE A 107 -11.48 16.79 10.60
C PHE A 107 -12.72 15.91 10.81
N PRO A 108 -12.96 15.35 12.03
CA PRO A 108 -14.03 14.36 12.23
C PRO A 108 -15.42 14.91 11.91
N SER A 109 -15.69 16.19 12.19
CA SER A 109 -16.97 16.83 11.90
C SER A 109 -17.24 16.97 10.40
N ILE A 110 -16.21 17.25 9.60
CA ILE A 110 -16.32 17.42 8.14
C ILE A 110 -16.44 16.08 7.42
N LEU A 111 -15.86 15.02 7.99
CA LEU A 111 -15.92 13.67 7.41
C LEU A 111 -17.17 12.88 7.81
N SER A 112 -18.04 13.44 8.65
CA SER A 112 -19.29 12.75 8.98
C SER A 112 -20.19 12.68 7.73
N TYR A 113 -20.89 11.57 7.56
CA TYR A 113 -21.85 11.43 6.47
C TYR A 113 -22.99 12.46 6.57
N ASP A 114 -23.42 12.76 7.80
CA ASP A 114 -24.45 13.76 8.07
C ASP A 114 -24.03 15.17 7.64
N PHE A 115 -22.75 15.53 7.83
CA PHE A 115 -22.23 16.80 7.36
C PHE A 115 -22.35 16.93 5.84
N THR A 116 -21.87 15.93 5.10
CA THR A 116 -21.91 15.95 3.63
C THR A 116 -23.36 15.99 3.12
N ALA A 117 -24.25 15.20 3.72
CA ALA A 117 -25.68 15.22 3.37
C ALA A 117 -26.32 16.60 3.64
N HIS A 118 -25.97 17.25 4.77
CA HIS A 118 -26.46 18.58 5.10
C HIS A 118 -25.98 19.63 4.11
N GLU A 119 -24.70 19.62 3.73
CA GLU A 119 -24.16 20.56 2.74
C GLU A 119 -24.83 20.39 1.37
N GLU A 120 -25.09 19.15 0.94
CA GLU A 120 -25.84 18.90 -0.30
C GLU A 120 -27.28 19.46 -0.24
N GLU A 121 -27.94 19.38 0.92
CA GLU A 121 -29.25 20.01 1.12
C GLU A 121 -29.18 21.55 1.08
N GLN A 122 -28.11 22.16 1.62
CA GLN A 122 -27.89 23.58 1.54
C GLN A 122 -27.70 24.04 0.08
N PHE A 123 -26.94 23.27 -0.71
CA PHE A 123 -26.76 23.53 -2.13
C PHE A 123 -28.09 23.45 -2.90
N ASP A 124 -28.95 22.49 -2.58
CA ASP A 124 -30.30 22.43 -3.16
C ASP A 124 -31.15 23.65 -2.80
N LYS A 125 -31.07 24.17 -1.55
CA LYS A 125 -31.76 25.41 -1.13
C LYS A 125 -31.23 26.64 -1.85
N ILE A 126 -29.89 26.72 -2.03
CA ILE A 126 -29.27 27.83 -2.81
C ILE A 126 -29.73 27.76 -4.26
N ALA A 127 -29.77 26.57 -4.87
CA ALA A 127 -30.19 26.40 -6.27
C ALA A 127 -31.61 26.88 -6.55
N VAL A 128 -32.50 26.81 -5.56
CA VAL A 128 -33.91 27.30 -5.68
C VAL A 128 -34.11 28.69 -5.05
N GLY A 129 -33.03 29.39 -4.69
CA GLY A 129 -33.09 30.74 -4.13
C GLY A 129 -33.63 30.84 -2.71
N ARG A 130 -33.60 29.77 -1.92
CA ARG A 130 -34.07 29.72 -0.53
C ARG A 130 -32.96 29.92 0.51
N ALA A 131 -31.71 29.94 0.11
CA ALA A 131 -30.55 30.23 0.96
C ALA A 131 -29.53 31.08 0.20
N ASP A 132 -28.75 31.86 0.96
CA ASP A 132 -27.65 32.63 0.42
C ASP A 132 -26.35 31.78 0.42
N TRP A 133 -25.67 31.75 -0.71
CA TRP A 133 -24.45 30.99 -0.87
C TRP A 133 -23.30 31.56 -0.03
N SER A 134 -23.23 32.88 0.15
CA SER A 134 -22.14 33.53 0.87
C SER A 134 -22.22 33.24 2.37
N GLU A 135 -23.41 33.15 2.94
CA GLU A 135 -23.63 32.77 4.33
C GLU A 135 -23.25 31.31 4.55
N THR A 136 -23.60 30.42 3.62
CA THR A 136 -23.23 29.00 3.67
C THR A 136 -21.73 28.81 3.62
N VAL A 137 -21.03 29.50 2.72
CA VAL A 137 -19.56 29.46 2.62
C VAL A 137 -18.89 30.04 3.86
N ASP A 138 -19.39 31.17 4.39
CA ASP A 138 -18.84 31.77 5.61
C ASP A 138 -18.99 30.86 6.83
N HIS A 139 -20.12 30.19 6.96
CA HIS A 139 -20.35 29.20 8.02
C HIS A 139 -19.35 28.05 7.93
N PHE A 140 -19.18 27.46 6.76
CA PHE A 140 -18.21 26.39 6.54
C PHE A 140 -16.78 26.87 6.82
N TYR A 141 -16.39 28.06 6.37
CA TYR A 141 -15.06 28.63 6.62
C TYR A 141 -14.77 28.83 8.10
N LYS A 142 -15.76 29.33 8.87
CA LYS A 142 -15.64 29.48 10.34
C LYS A 142 -15.45 28.14 11.05
N THR A 143 -16.01 27.07 10.53
CA THR A 143 -15.82 25.70 11.04
C THR A 143 -14.45 25.14 10.65
N LEU A 144 -14.02 25.33 9.41
CA LEU A 144 -12.79 24.76 8.86
C LEU A 144 -11.52 25.45 9.38
N LYS A 145 -11.52 26.78 9.47
CA LYS A 145 -10.34 27.58 9.80
C LYS A 145 -9.68 27.20 11.15
N PRO A 146 -10.40 27.02 12.26
CA PRO A 146 -9.81 26.56 13.52
C PRO A 146 -9.17 25.18 13.42
N LEU A 147 -9.81 24.24 12.69
CA LEU A 147 -9.30 22.89 12.46
C LEU A 147 -7.97 22.93 11.71
N LEU A 148 -7.88 23.73 10.64
CA LEU A 148 -6.61 23.92 9.91
C LEU A 148 -5.50 24.49 10.78
N SER A 149 -5.83 25.40 11.70
CA SER A 149 -4.86 26.01 12.62
C SER A 149 -4.38 25.06 13.70
N SER A 150 -5.13 24.02 14.02
CA SER A 150 -4.81 23.02 15.03
C SER A 150 -3.92 21.89 14.50
N ILE A 151 -3.72 21.79 13.18
CA ILE A 151 -2.90 20.75 12.58
C ILE A 151 -1.42 20.99 12.96
N PRO A 152 -0.75 20.01 13.59
CA PRO A 152 0.66 20.13 13.89
C PRO A 152 1.46 20.30 12.59
N SER A 153 2.34 21.30 12.55
CA SER A 153 3.30 21.48 11.43
C SER A 153 4.39 20.39 11.50
N GLY A 154 4.02 19.13 11.33
CA GLY A 154 4.89 17.98 11.48
C GLY A 154 4.85 17.06 10.27
N LYS A 155 5.93 16.26 10.14
CA LYS A 155 5.95 15.14 9.18
C LYS A 155 4.92 14.11 9.61
N VAL A 156 4.23 13.50 8.66
CA VAL A 156 3.38 12.32 8.93
C VAL A 156 4.25 11.26 9.58
N GLU A 157 3.98 10.97 10.85
CA GLU A 157 4.66 9.91 11.57
C GLU A 157 4.30 8.57 10.92
N GLY A 158 5.33 7.75 10.62
CA GLY A 158 5.12 6.41 10.11
C GLY A 158 4.76 5.44 11.24
N ARG A 159 4.32 4.24 10.87
CA ARG A 159 4.06 3.16 11.82
C ARG A 159 5.38 2.53 12.27
N LEU A 160 5.68 2.59 13.56
CA LEU A 160 6.82 1.90 14.16
C LEU A 160 6.58 0.38 14.07
N LEU A 161 7.52 -0.35 13.47
CA LEU A 161 7.49 -1.80 13.35
C LEU A 161 8.25 -2.48 14.49
N GLY A 162 9.28 -1.82 15.02
CA GLY A 162 10.20 -2.32 16.02
C GLY A 162 11.59 -1.71 15.86
N GLU A 163 12.59 -2.39 16.39
CA GLU A 163 14.00 -2.01 16.27
C GLU A 163 14.75 -3.03 15.39
N ASP A 164 15.71 -2.53 14.61
CA ASP A 164 16.61 -3.37 13.84
C ASP A 164 17.58 -4.10 14.79
N PRO A 165 17.62 -5.45 14.77
CA PRO A 165 18.46 -6.21 15.69
C PRO A 165 19.98 -5.97 15.54
N GLU A 166 20.42 -5.48 14.39
CA GLU A 166 21.85 -5.27 14.11
C GLU A 166 22.32 -3.88 14.59
N THR A 167 21.46 -2.86 14.45
CA THR A 167 21.83 -1.47 14.74
C THR A 167 21.14 -0.88 15.96
N GLY A 168 20.06 -1.51 16.47
CA GLY A 168 19.21 -0.97 17.53
C GLY A 168 18.38 0.26 17.10
N LEU A 169 18.36 0.57 15.80
CA LEU A 169 17.65 1.75 15.29
C LEU A 169 16.16 1.43 15.01
N PRO A 170 15.26 2.42 15.14
CA PRO A 170 13.85 2.21 14.88
C PRO A 170 13.60 1.91 13.40
N VAL A 171 12.72 0.95 13.15
CA VAL A 171 12.22 0.56 11.82
C VAL A 171 10.80 1.07 11.66
N ILE A 172 10.58 1.95 10.69
CA ILE A 172 9.32 2.69 10.52
C ILE A 172 8.78 2.49 9.11
N ALA A 173 7.55 2.01 9.00
CA ALA A 173 6.82 1.97 7.73
C ALA A 173 6.08 3.29 7.51
N LYS A 174 6.28 3.94 6.35
CA LYS A 174 5.69 5.24 6.03
C LYS A 174 5.54 5.48 4.54
N ILE A 175 4.84 6.55 4.17
CA ILE A 175 4.85 7.06 2.80
C ILE A 175 5.93 8.15 2.66
N SER A 176 6.79 7.97 1.68
CA SER A 176 7.76 8.98 1.22
C SER A 176 7.27 9.68 -0.04
N LYS A 177 8.03 10.68 -0.52
CA LYS A 177 7.74 11.34 -1.81
C LYS A 177 7.74 10.39 -3.01
N ILE A 178 8.41 9.24 -2.88
CA ILE A 178 8.55 8.23 -3.94
C ILE A 178 7.47 7.13 -3.81
N GLY A 179 6.80 7.04 -2.65
CA GLY A 179 5.75 6.05 -2.36
C GLY A 179 5.95 5.35 -1.01
N PRO A 180 5.20 4.25 -0.78
CA PRO A 180 5.29 3.46 0.44
C PRO A 180 6.70 2.89 0.64
N CYS A 181 7.27 3.07 1.83
CA CYS A 181 8.63 2.64 2.14
C CYS A 181 8.79 2.27 3.62
N VAL A 182 9.85 1.56 3.92
CA VAL A 182 10.37 1.35 5.27
C VAL A 182 11.62 2.20 5.45
N GLN A 183 11.76 2.78 6.63
CA GLN A 183 12.93 3.55 7.05
C GLN A 183 13.57 2.87 8.26
N ILE A 184 14.90 2.75 8.26
CA ILE A 184 15.70 2.41 9.44
C ILE A 184 16.46 3.67 9.89
N GLY A 185 16.34 3.99 11.17
CA GLY A 185 16.97 5.16 11.79
C GLY A 185 16.10 6.41 11.75
N ASP A 186 16.46 7.39 12.59
CA ASP A 186 15.79 8.69 12.65
C ASP A 186 16.65 9.75 11.98
N SER A 187 16.02 10.59 11.17
CA SER A 187 16.66 11.70 10.43
C SER A 187 17.36 12.73 11.33
N ALA A 188 17.12 12.68 12.65
CA ALA A 188 17.71 13.62 13.59
C ALA A 188 19.15 13.25 14.03
N LYS A 189 19.55 11.99 13.91
CA LYS A 189 20.83 11.48 14.43
C LYS A 189 21.78 10.94 13.37
N GLU A 190 21.26 10.27 12.34
CA GLU A 190 22.04 9.64 11.27
C GLU A 190 21.28 9.70 9.94
N LYS A 191 21.99 9.48 8.81
CA LYS A 191 21.30 9.35 7.51
C LYS A 191 20.43 8.08 7.50
N PRO A 192 19.10 8.20 7.49
CA PRO A 192 18.25 7.05 7.52
C PRO A 192 18.36 6.24 6.22
N LYS A 193 18.28 4.92 6.34
CA LYS A 193 18.19 4.03 5.19
C LYS A 193 16.72 3.87 4.79
N PHE A 194 16.44 3.76 3.50
CA PHE A 194 15.09 3.58 2.96
C PHE A 194 15.03 2.37 2.04
N ALA A 195 13.95 1.59 2.13
CA ALA A 195 13.63 0.53 1.20
C ALA A 195 12.17 0.66 0.75
N SER A 196 11.90 0.63 -0.55
CA SER A 196 10.54 0.65 -1.09
C SER A 196 9.82 -0.67 -0.83
N LEU A 197 8.51 -0.62 -0.57
CA LEU A 197 7.68 -1.82 -0.47
C LEU A 197 7.57 -2.49 -1.84
N LYS A 198 7.51 -3.84 -1.83
CA LYS A 198 7.24 -4.63 -3.04
C LYS A 198 5.75 -4.58 -3.38
N LYS A 199 5.42 -4.86 -4.65
CA LYS A 199 4.04 -4.97 -5.10
C LYS A 199 3.28 -6.01 -4.26
N GLY A 200 2.14 -5.60 -3.70
CA GLY A 200 1.31 -6.44 -2.82
C GLY A 200 1.64 -6.35 -1.33
N GLN A 201 2.71 -5.64 -0.95
CA GLN A 201 2.96 -5.29 0.46
C GLN A 201 2.30 -3.94 0.79
N SER A 202 1.87 -3.79 2.05
CA SER A 202 1.25 -2.58 2.57
C SER A 202 1.95 -2.13 3.84
N ILE A 203 2.07 -0.82 4.06
CA ILE A 203 2.63 -0.25 5.29
C ILE A 203 1.83 -0.65 6.53
N TYR A 204 0.55 -1.02 6.37
CA TYR A 204 -0.33 -1.46 7.47
C TYR A 204 -0.14 -2.93 7.84
N SER A 205 0.23 -3.78 6.88
CA SER A 205 0.35 -5.23 7.08
C SER A 205 1.78 -5.73 7.16
N ILE A 206 2.77 -4.94 6.70
CA ILE A 206 4.18 -5.36 6.73
C ILE A 206 4.65 -5.59 8.16
N THR A 207 5.32 -6.73 8.37
CA THR A 207 5.94 -7.06 9.66
C THR A 207 7.38 -6.53 9.74
N LEU A 208 7.96 -6.53 10.95
CA LEU A 208 9.36 -6.16 11.13
C LEU A 208 10.29 -7.07 10.31
N ASN A 209 10.03 -8.39 10.30
CA ASN A 209 10.85 -9.33 9.54
C ASN A 209 10.79 -9.06 8.04
N ASP A 210 9.58 -8.85 7.48
CA ASP A 210 9.43 -8.51 6.06
C ASP A 210 10.15 -7.20 5.72
N ALA A 211 10.08 -6.22 6.62
CA ALA A 211 10.75 -4.93 6.48
C ALA A 211 12.28 -5.07 6.44
N LEU A 212 12.85 -5.86 7.35
CA LEU A 212 14.30 -6.12 7.38
C LEU A 212 14.76 -6.89 6.14
N GLU A 213 13.94 -7.82 5.62
CA GLU A 213 14.23 -8.51 4.36
C GLU A 213 14.30 -7.54 3.16
N LEU A 214 13.53 -6.45 3.15
CA LEU A 214 13.63 -5.44 2.10
C LEU A 214 15.02 -4.81 2.06
N PHE A 215 15.64 -4.57 3.21
CA PHE A 215 16.99 -4.00 3.28
C PHE A 215 18.08 -5.01 2.93
N ARG A 216 17.92 -6.27 3.34
CA ARG A 216 18.84 -7.36 2.95
C ARG A 216 18.84 -7.61 1.44
N ASN A 217 17.70 -7.42 0.80
CA ASN A 217 17.50 -7.60 -0.63
C ASN A 217 17.43 -6.25 -1.39
N SER A 218 17.96 -5.16 -0.84
CA SER A 218 17.97 -3.84 -1.48
C SER A 218 19.36 -3.49 -2.01
N LEU A 219 19.38 -2.79 -3.14
CA LEU A 219 20.57 -2.14 -3.65
C LEU A 219 20.79 -0.79 -2.93
N PRO A 220 22.03 -0.37 -2.67
CA PRO A 220 23.29 -1.00 -3.10
C PRO A 220 23.69 -2.21 -2.26
N LEU A 221 24.10 -3.28 -2.93
CA LEU A 221 24.65 -4.49 -2.33
C LEU A 221 26.17 -4.47 -2.41
N SER A 222 26.87 -4.59 -1.28
CA SER A 222 28.31 -4.78 -1.28
C SER A 222 28.65 -6.23 -1.64
N LEU A 223 29.46 -6.42 -2.67
CA LEU A 223 29.95 -7.73 -3.09
C LEU A 223 31.29 -8.11 -2.43
N GLY A 224 31.96 -7.11 -1.81
CA GLY A 224 33.27 -7.28 -1.21
C GLY A 224 34.28 -6.24 -1.75
N GLU A 225 35.56 -6.52 -1.54
CA GLU A 225 36.65 -5.64 -1.97
C GLU A 225 37.44 -6.24 -3.13
N TYR A 226 37.85 -5.37 -4.05
CA TYR A 226 38.80 -5.65 -5.13
C TYR A 226 39.89 -4.59 -5.14
N GLU A 227 41.17 -4.99 -5.06
CA GLU A 227 42.33 -4.11 -4.97
C GLU A 227 42.21 -3.01 -3.87
N GLY A 228 41.65 -3.38 -2.69
CA GLY A 228 41.50 -2.47 -1.55
C GLY A 228 40.39 -1.43 -1.71
N LYS A 229 39.48 -1.61 -2.68
CA LYS A 229 38.33 -0.76 -2.91
C LYS A 229 37.05 -1.59 -2.93
N GLU A 230 35.98 -1.04 -2.35
CA GLU A 230 34.69 -1.70 -2.28
C GLU A 230 34.04 -1.82 -3.65
N VAL A 231 33.48 -3.00 -3.96
CA VAL A 231 32.67 -3.28 -5.14
C VAL A 231 31.23 -3.38 -4.72
N THR A 232 30.38 -2.50 -5.26
CA THR A 232 28.94 -2.47 -4.93
C THR A 232 28.09 -2.64 -6.18
N VAL A 233 26.91 -3.25 -6.01
CA VAL A 233 25.86 -3.29 -7.03
C VAL A 233 24.80 -2.28 -6.65
N GLY A 234 24.43 -1.39 -7.58
CA GLY A 234 23.41 -0.38 -7.38
C GLY A 234 22.39 -0.37 -8.51
N GLU A 235 21.32 0.41 -8.33
CA GLU A 235 20.32 0.69 -9.36
C GLU A 235 20.24 2.18 -9.64
N GLY A 236 20.24 2.56 -10.90
CA GLY A 236 20.21 3.94 -11.35
C GLY A 236 19.21 4.19 -12.47
N LYS A 237 19.18 5.45 -12.96
CA LYS A 237 18.26 5.87 -14.04
C LYS A 237 18.31 4.99 -15.30
N TYR A 238 19.44 4.35 -15.55
CA TYR A 238 19.69 3.51 -16.73
C TYR A 238 19.65 2.01 -16.43
N GLY A 239 19.23 1.62 -15.22
CA GLY A 239 19.15 0.25 -14.76
C GLY A 239 20.24 -0.13 -13.76
N PRO A 240 20.37 -1.42 -13.41
CA PRO A 240 21.33 -1.90 -12.44
C PRO A 240 22.78 -1.77 -12.96
N TYR A 241 23.69 -1.46 -12.04
CA TYR A 241 25.11 -1.26 -12.34
C TYR A 241 26.02 -1.80 -11.23
N VAL A 242 27.23 -2.16 -11.61
CA VAL A 242 28.37 -2.37 -10.69
C VAL A 242 29.09 -1.05 -10.53
N HIS A 243 29.33 -0.62 -9.28
CA HIS A 243 30.12 0.54 -8.94
C HIS A 243 31.45 0.10 -8.30
N TYR A 244 32.53 0.59 -8.85
CA TYR A 244 33.88 0.38 -8.37
C TYR A 244 34.72 1.64 -8.56
N ASP A 245 35.20 2.25 -7.47
CA ASP A 245 35.90 3.53 -7.45
C ASP A 245 35.10 4.63 -8.20
N LYS A 246 35.59 5.05 -9.36
CA LYS A 246 34.92 6.03 -10.25
C LYS A 246 34.17 5.38 -11.43
N LEU A 247 34.15 4.07 -11.50
CA LEU A 247 33.55 3.34 -12.61
C LEU A 247 32.12 2.92 -12.27
N PHE A 248 31.21 3.17 -13.22
CA PHE A 248 29.87 2.65 -13.21
C PHE A 248 29.71 1.75 -14.44
N ILE A 249 29.37 0.47 -14.22
CA ILE A 249 29.34 -0.56 -15.26
C ILE A 249 27.94 -1.12 -15.29
N SER A 250 27.22 -0.93 -16.39
CA SER A 250 25.85 -1.45 -16.53
C SER A 250 25.85 -2.98 -16.51
N ILE A 251 24.97 -3.57 -15.73
CA ILE A 251 24.75 -5.01 -15.69
C ILE A 251 23.92 -5.39 -16.93
N PRO A 252 24.30 -6.45 -17.67
CA PRO A 252 23.57 -6.90 -18.86
C PRO A 252 22.10 -7.22 -18.55
N ARG A 253 21.22 -6.92 -19.53
CA ARG A 253 19.79 -7.29 -19.41
C ARG A 253 19.64 -8.80 -19.29
N GLY A 254 18.88 -9.25 -18.29
CA GLY A 254 18.65 -10.67 -18.00
C GLY A 254 19.52 -11.24 -16.87
N THR A 255 20.51 -10.49 -16.40
CA THR A 255 21.27 -10.87 -15.19
C THR A 255 20.59 -10.26 -13.98
N ASP A 256 20.29 -11.08 -12.98
CA ASP A 256 19.74 -10.61 -11.71
C ASP A 256 20.84 -9.93 -10.87
N PRO A 257 20.71 -8.62 -10.59
CA PRO A 257 21.71 -7.88 -9.84
C PRO A 257 21.97 -8.44 -8.43
N MET A 258 20.96 -9.07 -7.82
CA MET A 258 21.04 -9.63 -6.47
C MET A 258 21.79 -10.97 -6.42
N SER A 259 21.91 -11.66 -7.55
CA SER A 259 22.63 -12.92 -7.68
C SER A 259 24.08 -12.76 -8.14
N LEU A 260 24.51 -11.54 -8.48
CA LEU A 260 25.84 -11.25 -9.02
C LEU A 260 26.91 -11.52 -7.96
N LYS A 261 27.91 -12.30 -8.32
CA LYS A 261 29.04 -12.63 -7.44
C LYS A 261 30.21 -11.67 -7.66
N LEU A 262 31.03 -11.49 -6.61
CA LEU A 262 32.23 -10.63 -6.69
C LEU A 262 33.13 -10.97 -7.89
N ALA A 263 33.35 -12.25 -8.17
CA ALA A 263 34.18 -12.69 -9.30
C ALA A 263 33.63 -12.23 -10.67
N GLU A 264 32.32 -12.25 -10.85
CA GLU A 264 31.66 -11.79 -12.07
C GLU A 264 31.74 -10.26 -12.20
N ALA A 265 31.56 -9.56 -11.08
CA ALA A 265 31.71 -8.11 -11.04
C ALA A 265 33.17 -7.69 -11.34
N ILE A 266 34.17 -8.39 -10.83
CA ILE A 266 35.58 -8.16 -11.14
C ILE A 266 35.84 -8.33 -12.65
N ALA A 267 35.35 -9.40 -13.27
CA ALA A 267 35.51 -9.61 -14.72
C ALA A 267 34.91 -8.45 -15.52
N MET A 268 33.76 -7.91 -15.11
CA MET A 268 33.15 -6.74 -15.75
C MET A 268 33.98 -5.46 -15.55
N ILE A 269 34.63 -5.32 -14.39
CA ILE A 269 35.50 -4.18 -14.09
C ILE A 269 36.76 -4.24 -14.97
N GLU A 270 37.41 -5.39 -15.04
CA GLU A 270 38.63 -5.60 -15.86
C GLU A 270 38.36 -5.39 -17.36
N GLU A 271 37.23 -5.92 -17.86
CA GLU A 271 36.84 -5.69 -19.26
C GLU A 271 36.64 -4.20 -19.56
N LYS A 272 36.00 -3.45 -18.65
CA LYS A 272 35.84 -2.00 -18.84
C LYS A 272 37.14 -1.23 -18.76
N GLN A 273 38.05 -1.61 -17.86
CA GLN A 273 39.37 -1.03 -17.74
C GLN A 273 40.23 -1.28 -18.99
N GLN A 274 40.20 -2.50 -19.55
CA GLN A 274 40.89 -2.84 -20.78
C GLN A 274 40.38 -2.02 -21.97
N ARG A 275 39.05 -1.84 -22.08
CA ARG A 275 38.44 -1.01 -23.13
C ARG A 275 38.75 0.48 -22.97
N ALA A 276 39.04 0.95 -21.78
CA ALA A 276 39.39 2.35 -21.50
C ALA A 276 40.87 2.64 -21.71
N THR A 277 41.75 1.62 -21.84
CA THR A 277 43.14 1.79 -22.14
C THR A 277 43.30 2.17 -23.62
N PRO A 278 43.77 3.41 -23.96
CA PRO A 278 43.91 3.83 -25.36
C PRO A 278 44.91 2.93 -26.04
N ILE A 279 44.51 2.33 -27.18
CA ILE A 279 45.43 1.65 -28.09
C ILE A 279 46.45 2.69 -28.50
N ARG A 280 47.68 2.54 -28.00
CA ARG A 280 48.78 3.47 -28.28
C ARG A 280 48.96 3.61 -29.78
N ALA A 281 48.95 4.86 -30.19
CA ALA A 281 49.05 5.36 -31.54
C ALA A 281 50.11 4.70 -32.38
N TRP A 282 49.73 4.47 -33.60
CA TRP A 282 50.64 4.34 -34.71
C TRP A 282 51.70 5.45 -34.75
N LYS A 283 52.95 5.04 -34.75
CA LYS A 283 54.00 5.88 -35.27
C LYS A 283 54.09 5.76 -36.77
#